data_f7472448e9b62de38c38ce0be58797ca
#
_entry.id   f7472448e9b62de38c38ce0be58797ca
#
_cell.length_a   1.000
_cell.length_b   1.000
_cell.length_c   1.000
_cell.angle_alpha   90.00
_cell.angle_beta   90.00
_cell.angle_gamma   90.00
#
_symmetry.space_group_name_H-M   'P 1'
#
loop_
_entity.id
_entity.type
_entity.pdbx_description
1 polymer ?
#
loop_
_entity_poly.entity_id
_entity_poly.type
_entity_poly.pdbx_seq_one_letter_code
_entity_poly.pdbx_strand_id
1 'polypeptide(L)'
;MTRVVSIAAAMLLWTNPAMAADIKLLTPGAVLSSLKELVPAFEQASGHRVTVINAPALAIADRVKNDEAGDVVIMGRSNADALEKLGKLAAGSTTVIARVGVGVFVRRGDPKPDVGTADAFKRALINAKVIVYSDPALGGSASNYVHELIAKLDSTGEIKPKIKLASEYRSIANTVAAGGVDLALNQIAEIVADARLELVGPLPEPFQRYTNYAAGVIATSANQGASKEFIGFMATPAAAAIMRRRGFEPN
;
A
#
# COMPACT_ATOMS: atom_id res chain seq x y z
N MET A 1 47.03 31.91 52.93
CA MET A 1 47.08 31.00 51.77
C MET A 1 45.83 30.11 51.78
N THR A 2 44.81 30.51 51.05
CA THR A 2 43.49 29.82 51.04
C THR A 2 43.38 29.04 49.74
N ARG A 3 43.34 27.71 49.84
CA ARG A 3 43.15 26.82 48.66
C ARG A 3 41.68 26.70 48.34
N VAL A 4 41.29 27.16 47.15
CA VAL A 4 39.95 26.93 46.56
C VAL A 4 40.00 25.58 45.86
N VAL A 5 39.18 24.64 46.34
CA VAL A 5 38.97 23.33 45.70
C VAL A 5 37.74 23.47 44.77
N SER A 6 37.98 23.50 43.48
CA SER A 6 36.91 23.46 42.46
C SER A 6 36.41 22.02 42.29
N ILE A 7 35.18 21.75 42.66
CA ILE A 7 34.51 20.48 42.40
C ILE A 7 33.83 20.61 41.02
N ALA A 8 34.39 19.95 40.02
CA ALA A 8 33.77 19.80 38.71
C ALA A 8 32.69 18.69 38.80
N ALA A 9 31.44 19.10 38.78
CA ALA A 9 30.30 18.16 38.69
C ALA A 9 30.21 17.63 37.25
N ALA A 10 30.59 16.37 37.04
CA ALA A 10 30.37 15.66 35.80
C ALA A 10 28.87 15.28 35.70
N MET A 11 28.13 15.97 34.86
CA MET A 11 26.76 15.55 34.47
C MET A 11 26.88 14.30 33.58
N LEU A 12 26.64 13.13 34.14
CA LEU A 12 26.38 11.91 33.39
C LEU A 12 25.02 12.07 32.69
N LEU A 13 25.05 12.34 31.40
CA LEU A 13 23.88 12.19 30.52
C LEU A 13 23.53 10.70 30.47
N TRP A 14 22.55 10.30 31.25
CA TRP A 14 21.91 9.00 31.11
C TRP A 14 21.13 9.00 29.80
N THR A 15 21.75 8.53 28.73
CA THR A 15 21.02 8.11 27.53
C THR A 15 20.27 6.85 27.91
N ASN A 16 18.98 6.96 28.18
CA ASN A 16 18.12 5.79 28.26
C ASN A 16 18.20 5.10 26.88
N PRO A 17 18.71 3.87 26.78
CA PRO A 17 18.58 3.13 25.53
C PRO A 17 17.08 2.95 25.30
N ALA A 18 16.57 3.50 24.20
CA ALA A 18 15.21 3.21 23.80
C ALA A 18 15.07 1.69 23.73
N MET A 19 14.18 1.12 24.56
CA MET A 19 13.98 -0.34 24.56
C MET A 19 13.45 -0.74 23.19
N ALA A 20 14.08 -1.77 22.60
CA ALA A 20 13.61 -2.35 21.36
C ALA A 20 12.13 -2.76 21.52
N ALA A 21 11.27 -2.28 20.62
CA ALA A 21 9.85 -2.61 20.62
C ALA A 21 9.52 -3.57 19.47
N ASP A 22 8.54 -4.45 19.68
CA ASP A 22 7.97 -5.28 18.63
C ASP A 22 6.70 -4.61 18.10
N ILE A 23 6.79 -3.99 16.92
CA ILE A 23 5.70 -3.28 16.25
C ILE A 23 4.89 -4.26 15.40
N LYS A 24 3.59 -4.35 15.63
CA LYS A 24 2.67 -5.12 14.81
C LYS A 24 2.01 -4.21 13.78
N LEU A 25 2.37 -4.38 12.51
CA LEU A 25 1.88 -3.60 11.37
C LEU A 25 0.78 -4.35 10.62
N LEU A 26 -0.42 -3.77 10.55
CA LEU A 26 -1.56 -4.30 9.80
C LEU A 26 -1.68 -3.57 8.46
N THR A 27 -1.77 -4.32 7.34
CA THR A 27 -1.82 -3.69 6.01
C THR A 27 -2.44 -4.60 4.94
N PRO A 28 -3.14 -4.05 3.93
CA PRO A 28 -3.48 -4.77 2.71
C PRO A 28 -2.28 -4.96 1.78
N GLY A 29 -2.50 -5.74 0.70
CA GLY A 29 -1.44 -6.24 -0.17
C GLY A 29 -0.56 -5.22 -0.88
N ALA A 30 -1.11 -4.06 -1.25
CA ALA A 30 -0.44 -3.12 -2.14
C ALA A 30 0.96 -2.65 -1.68
N VAL A 31 1.15 -2.44 -0.37
CA VAL A 31 2.42 -1.95 0.17
C VAL A 31 3.42 -3.07 0.51
N LEU A 32 3.02 -4.34 0.43
CA LEU A 32 3.85 -5.48 0.86
C LEU A 32 5.21 -5.54 0.16
N SER A 33 5.25 -5.24 -1.14
CA SER A 33 6.50 -5.26 -1.91
C SER A 33 7.50 -4.22 -1.40
N SER A 34 7.01 -3.04 -1.01
CA SER A 34 7.83 -1.99 -0.41
C SER A 34 8.28 -2.36 1.01
N LEU A 35 7.39 -2.96 1.81
CA LEU A 35 7.68 -3.35 3.18
C LEU A 35 8.78 -4.41 3.29
N LYS A 36 8.98 -5.25 2.27
CA LYS A 36 10.10 -6.21 2.23
C LYS A 36 11.48 -5.54 2.30
N GLU A 37 11.58 -4.28 1.84
CA GLU A 37 12.82 -3.50 1.91
C GLU A 37 12.75 -2.47 3.06
N LEU A 38 11.60 -1.83 3.27
CA LEU A 38 11.43 -0.79 4.28
C LEU A 38 11.56 -1.32 5.70
N VAL A 39 10.98 -2.51 5.98
CA VAL A 39 11.02 -3.09 7.34
C VAL A 39 12.46 -3.41 7.75
N PRO A 40 13.27 -4.17 7.00
CA PRO A 40 14.66 -4.40 7.38
C PRO A 40 15.49 -3.12 7.53
N ALA A 41 15.24 -2.12 6.66
CA ALA A 41 15.95 -0.83 6.74
C ALA A 41 15.60 -0.06 8.02
N PHE A 42 14.31 -0.06 8.41
CA PHE A 42 13.87 0.53 9.67
C PHE A 42 14.42 -0.21 10.89
N GLU A 43 14.33 -1.55 10.91
CA GLU A 43 14.82 -2.38 12.00
C GLU A 43 16.33 -2.18 12.23
N GLN A 44 17.10 -2.07 11.14
CA GLN A 44 18.54 -1.79 11.21
C GLN A 44 18.82 -0.40 11.79
N ALA A 45 18.01 0.60 11.44
CA ALA A 45 18.23 1.99 11.85
C ALA A 45 17.79 2.26 13.29
N SER A 46 16.69 1.60 13.75
CA SER A 46 16.04 1.90 15.02
C SER A 46 16.30 0.86 16.12
N GLY A 47 16.66 -0.36 15.75
CA GLY A 47 16.72 -1.50 16.67
C GLY A 47 15.37 -2.10 17.02
N HIS A 48 14.25 -1.52 16.56
CA HIS A 48 12.91 -2.09 16.72
C HIS A 48 12.71 -3.30 15.80
N ARG A 49 11.65 -4.06 16.04
CA ARG A 49 11.20 -5.16 15.20
C ARG A 49 9.83 -4.84 14.62
N VAL A 50 9.54 -5.30 13.38
CA VAL A 50 8.24 -5.09 12.75
C VAL A 50 7.68 -6.40 12.23
N THR A 51 6.55 -6.82 12.79
CA THR A 51 5.79 -7.97 12.30
C THR A 51 4.65 -7.50 11.40
N VAL A 52 4.68 -7.90 10.12
CA VAL A 52 3.67 -7.50 9.13
C VAL A 52 2.53 -8.52 9.09
N ILE A 53 1.30 -8.04 9.34
CA ILE A 53 0.06 -8.80 9.20
C ILE A 53 -0.67 -8.32 7.96
N ASN A 54 -0.84 -9.21 6.99
CA ASN A 54 -1.52 -8.91 5.74
C ASN A 54 -2.88 -9.58 5.65
N ALA A 55 -3.90 -8.81 5.22
CA ALA A 55 -5.23 -9.29 4.90
C ALA A 55 -5.92 -8.31 3.91
N PRO A 56 -7.07 -8.66 3.32
CA PRO A 56 -7.88 -7.72 2.54
C PRO A 56 -8.22 -6.45 3.32
N ALA A 57 -8.40 -5.33 2.61
CA ALA A 57 -8.57 -4.01 3.24
C ALA A 57 -9.73 -3.93 4.23
N LEU A 58 -10.87 -4.55 3.91
CA LEU A 58 -12.02 -4.61 4.84
C LEU A 58 -11.70 -5.45 6.08
N ALA A 59 -11.04 -6.59 5.91
CA ALA A 59 -10.65 -7.44 7.04
C ALA A 59 -9.67 -6.72 7.97
N ILE A 60 -8.71 -5.95 7.44
CA ILE A 60 -7.83 -5.09 8.27
C ILE A 60 -8.65 -4.02 9.00
N ALA A 61 -9.57 -3.33 8.30
CA ALA A 61 -10.41 -2.33 8.93
C ALA A 61 -11.27 -2.92 10.07
N ASP A 62 -11.83 -4.11 9.87
CA ASP A 62 -12.65 -4.77 10.88
C ASP A 62 -11.83 -5.24 12.10
N ARG A 63 -10.62 -5.74 11.88
CA ARG A 63 -9.69 -6.07 12.98
C ARG A 63 -9.40 -4.84 13.86
N VAL A 64 -9.09 -3.69 13.24
CA VAL A 64 -8.84 -2.45 13.98
C VAL A 64 -10.10 -1.94 14.68
N LYS A 65 -11.28 -2.01 14.05
CA LYS A 65 -12.57 -1.65 14.68
C LYS A 65 -12.87 -2.50 15.92
N ASN A 66 -12.52 -3.78 15.87
CA ASN A 66 -12.75 -4.74 16.95
C ASN A 66 -11.61 -4.78 17.97
N ASP A 67 -10.74 -3.75 17.97
CA ASP A 67 -9.63 -3.61 18.92
C ASP A 67 -8.65 -4.79 18.92
N GLU A 68 -8.47 -5.47 17.76
CA GLU A 68 -7.43 -6.48 17.63
C GLU A 68 -6.06 -5.83 17.87
N ALA A 69 -5.23 -6.50 18.67
CA ALA A 69 -3.92 -5.98 19.04
C ALA A 69 -3.05 -5.68 17.80
N GLY A 70 -2.64 -4.43 17.68
CA GLY A 70 -1.78 -3.92 16.63
C GLY A 70 -1.22 -2.56 17.00
N ASP A 71 -0.20 -2.10 16.30
CA ASP A 71 0.49 -0.86 16.61
C ASP A 71 0.35 0.17 15.50
N VAL A 72 0.55 -0.26 14.25
CA VAL A 72 0.45 0.60 13.07
C VAL A 72 -0.51 -0.02 12.07
N VAL A 73 -1.32 0.79 11.41
CA VAL A 73 -2.06 0.40 10.23
C VAL A 73 -1.59 1.22 9.03
N ILE A 74 -1.37 0.56 7.87
CA ILE A 74 -1.18 1.23 6.59
C ILE A 74 -2.30 0.78 5.66
N MET A 75 -3.06 1.73 5.11
CA MET A 75 -4.19 1.44 4.22
C MET A 75 -4.54 2.64 3.35
N GLY A 76 -5.51 2.49 2.44
CA GLY A 76 -6.05 3.61 1.68
C GLY A 76 -6.56 4.72 2.61
N ARG A 77 -6.27 5.99 2.28
CA ARG A 77 -6.56 7.16 3.12
C ARG A 77 -8.02 7.21 3.59
N SER A 78 -8.98 6.92 2.71
CA SER A 78 -10.41 6.93 3.07
C SER A 78 -10.76 5.95 4.20
N ASN A 79 -10.14 4.76 4.18
CA ASN A 79 -10.33 3.76 5.23
C ASN A 79 -9.64 4.18 6.53
N ALA A 80 -8.43 4.78 6.45
CA ALA A 80 -7.74 5.32 7.62
C ALA A 80 -8.55 6.45 8.26
N ASP A 81 -9.10 7.39 7.47
CA ASP A 81 -9.95 8.49 7.95
C ASP A 81 -11.22 7.97 8.64
N ALA A 82 -11.81 6.89 8.13
CA ALA A 82 -12.97 6.26 8.77
C ALA A 82 -12.61 5.67 10.15
N LEU A 83 -11.45 5.03 10.28
CA LEU A 83 -10.96 4.50 11.56
C LEU A 83 -10.61 5.64 12.54
N GLU A 84 -10.00 6.72 12.06
CA GLU A 84 -9.68 7.89 12.88
C GLU A 84 -10.94 8.56 13.43
N LYS A 85 -11.99 8.73 12.61
CA LYS A 85 -13.30 9.24 13.03
C LYS A 85 -13.98 8.37 14.11
N LEU A 86 -13.72 7.07 14.10
CA LEU A 86 -14.19 6.11 15.10
C LEU A 86 -13.31 6.09 16.37
N GLY A 87 -12.26 6.91 16.43
CA GLY A 87 -11.30 6.92 17.55
C GLY A 87 -10.41 5.68 17.63
N LYS A 88 -10.32 4.91 16.54
CA LYS A 88 -9.50 3.69 16.48
C LYS A 88 -8.04 3.96 16.12
N LEU A 89 -7.74 5.14 15.61
CA LEU A 89 -6.38 5.64 15.44
C LEU A 89 -6.11 6.78 16.42
N ALA A 90 -4.89 6.89 16.87
CA ALA A 90 -4.45 7.97 17.74
C ALA A 90 -4.60 9.31 17.00
N ALA A 91 -5.23 10.29 17.66
CA ALA A 91 -5.54 11.57 17.05
C ALA A 91 -4.29 12.24 16.46
N GLY A 92 -4.40 12.69 15.20
CA GLY A 92 -3.30 13.35 14.48
C GLY A 92 -2.11 12.45 14.12
N SER A 93 -2.23 11.12 14.28
CA SER A 93 -1.17 10.19 13.88
C SER A 93 -1.25 9.77 12.41
N THR A 94 -2.38 10.02 11.76
CA THR A 94 -2.61 9.60 10.38
C THR A 94 -1.86 10.49 9.40
N THR A 95 -0.92 9.89 8.64
CA THR A 95 -0.07 10.60 7.68
C THR A 95 -0.13 9.90 6.33
N VAL A 96 -0.32 10.66 5.25
CA VAL A 96 -0.19 10.13 3.88
C VAL A 96 1.29 9.88 3.59
N ILE A 97 1.61 8.64 3.22
CA ILE A 97 2.99 8.20 2.99
C ILE A 97 3.34 8.12 1.49
N ALA A 98 2.37 7.83 0.65
CA ALA A 98 2.55 7.74 -0.80
C ALA A 98 1.20 7.64 -1.51
N ARG A 99 1.21 7.78 -2.83
CA ARG A 99 0.09 7.44 -3.70
C ARG A 99 0.50 6.43 -4.77
N VAL A 100 -0.47 5.72 -5.32
CA VAL A 100 -0.24 4.77 -6.41
C VAL A 100 -1.39 4.83 -7.41
N GLY A 101 -1.06 4.85 -8.69
CA GLY A 101 -2.01 4.82 -9.79
C GLY A 101 -2.46 3.39 -10.13
N VAL A 102 -3.54 3.28 -10.89
CA VAL A 102 -3.98 2.03 -11.53
C VAL A 102 -3.23 1.86 -12.85
N GLY A 103 -2.80 0.64 -13.13
CA GLY A 103 -2.14 0.27 -14.37
C GLY A 103 -2.81 -0.91 -15.05
N VAL A 104 -2.57 -1.01 -16.35
CA VAL A 104 -2.89 -2.15 -17.19
C VAL A 104 -1.66 -3.03 -17.29
N PHE A 105 -1.83 -4.33 -17.20
CA PHE A 105 -0.73 -5.29 -17.29
C PHE A 105 -1.13 -6.59 -17.98
N VAL A 106 -0.12 -7.30 -18.44
CA VAL A 106 -0.21 -8.60 -19.10
C VAL A 106 0.82 -9.56 -18.49
N ARG A 107 0.76 -10.82 -18.86
CA ARG A 107 1.88 -11.74 -18.59
C ARG A 107 3.12 -11.27 -19.37
N ARG A 108 4.29 -11.38 -18.75
CA ARG A 108 5.55 -11.04 -19.42
C ARG A 108 5.72 -11.83 -20.71
N GLY A 109 5.99 -11.09 -21.80
CA GLY A 109 6.15 -11.62 -23.13
C GLY A 109 4.87 -11.76 -23.95
N ASP A 110 3.70 -11.51 -23.36
CA ASP A 110 2.44 -11.46 -24.13
C ASP A 110 2.31 -10.11 -24.88
N PRO A 111 1.53 -10.05 -25.96
CA PRO A 111 1.26 -8.81 -26.68
C PRO A 111 0.69 -7.72 -25.76
N LYS A 112 1.21 -6.50 -25.88
CA LYS A 112 0.73 -5.35 -25.14
C LYS A 112 -0.37 -4.63 -25.91
N PRO A 113 -1.61 -4.51 -25.38
CA PRO A 113 -2.61 -3.68 -26.01
C PRO A 113 -2.21 -2.21 -25.93
N ASP A 114 -2.63 -1.40 -26.91
CA ASP A 114 -2.49 0.04 -26.82
C ASP A 114 -3.50 0.60 -25.78
N VAL A 115 -2.98 1.26 -24.78
CA VAL A 115 -3.74 1.91 -23.71
C VAL A 115 -3.35 3.37 -23.49
N GLY A 116 -2.60 3.95 -24.43
CA GLY A 116 -2.02 5.30 -24.28
C GLY A 116 -3.04 6.44 -24.34
N THR A 117 -4.24 6.19 -24.85
CA THR A 117 -5.34 7.18 -24.90
C THR A 117 -6.64 6.57 -24.39
N ALA A 118 -7.60 7.43 -24.02
CA ALA A 118 -8.92 6.99 -23.57
C ALA A 118 -9.61 6.06 -24.60
N ASP A 119 -9.54 6.40 -25.88
CA ASP A 119 -10.16 5.61 -26.93
C ASP A 119 -9.40 4.30 -27.19
N ALA A 120 -8.07 4.31 -27.12
CA ALA A 120 -7.26 3.09 -27.24
C ALA A 120 -7.57 2.13 -26.09
N PHE A 121 -7.66 2.64 -24.86
CA PHE A 121 -8.02 1.84 -23.69
C PHE A 121 -9.43 1.22 -23.82
N LYS A 122 -10.43 2.00 -24.27
CA LYS A 122 -11.78 1.47 -24.53
C LYS A 122 -11.74 0.35 -25.58
N ARG A 123 -11.01 0.56 -26.70
CA ARG A 123 -10.84 -0.49 -27.73
C ARG A 123 -10.16 -1.73 -27.16
N ALA A 124 -9.14 -1.55 -26.30
CA ALA A 124 -8.47 -2.68 -25.65
C ALA A 124 -9.42 -3.51 -24.79
N LEU A 125 -10.30 -2.85 -24.00
CA LEU A 125 -11.36 -3.53 -23.22
C LEU A 125 -12.35 -4.28 -24.12
N ILE A 126 -12.80 -3.67 -25.22
CA ILE A 126 -13.76 -4.28 -26.15
C ILE A 126 -13.13 -5.49 -26.89
N ASN A 127 -11.86 -5.39 -27.29
CA ASN A 127 -11.18 -6.45 -28.03
C ASN A 127 -10.67 -7.60 -27.16
N ALA A 128 -10.47 -7.36 -25.85
CA ALA A 128 -10.06 -8.40 -24.92
C ALA A 128 -11.09 -9.54 -24.87
N LYS A 129 -10.65 -10.78 -24.71
CA LYS A 129 -11.48 -11.97 -24.45
C LYS A 129 -11.62 -12.21 -22.96
N VAL A 130 -10.57 -11.94 -22.20
CA VAL A 130 -10.51 -12.13 -20.74
C VAL A 130 -9.88 -10.90 -20.09
N ILE A 131 -10.63 -10.28 -19.18
CA ILE A 131 -10.23 -9.13 -18.37
C ILE A 131 -10.21 -9.56 -16.91
N VAL A 132 -9.11 -9.27 -16.17
CA VAL A 132 -8.98 -9.65 -14.77
C VAL A 132 -8.71 -8.43 -13.90
N TYR A 133 -9.39 -8.33 -12.77
CA TYR A 133 -9.09 -7.38 -11.68
C TYR A 133 -9.59 -7.93 -10.34
N SER A 134 -9.19 -7.29 -9.23
CA SER A 134 -9.60 -7.72 -7.88
C SER A 134 -11.09 -7.57 -7.66
N ASP A 135 -11.70 -8.50 -6.91
CA ASP A 135 -13.09 -8.40 -6.50
C ASP A 135 -13.34 -7.13 -5.65
N PRO A 136 -14.27 -6.25 -6.05
CA PRO A 136 -14.65 -5.08 -5.26
C PRO A 136 -15.12 -5.42 -3.83
N ALA A 137 -15.71 -6.61 -3.63
CA ALA A 137 -16.15 -7.08 -2.31
C ALA A 137 -15.02 -7.15 -1.26
N LEU A 138 -13.75 -7.16 -1.68
CA LEU A 138 -12.59 -7.09 -0.79
C LEU A 138 -12.32 -5.68 -0.23
N GLY A 139 -13.05 -4.65 -0.72
CA GLY A 139 -12.98 -3.27 -0.23
C GLY A 139 -11.72 -2.50 -0.63
N GLY A 140 -11.00 -2.97 -1.64
CA GLY A 140 -9.85 -2.26 -2.19
C GLY A 140 -10.28 -1.01 -2.98
N SER A 141 -9.66 0.15 -2.71
CA SER A 141 -10.01 1.40 -3.39
C SER A 141 -9.84 1.33 -4.91
N ALA A 142 -8.79 0.65 -5.39
CA ALA A 142 -8.54 0.49 -6.83
C ALA A 142 -9.54 -0.46 -7.47
N SER A 143 -9.89 -1.59 -6.83
CA SER A 143 -10.84 -2.57 -7.37
C SER A 143 -12.23 -1.97 -7.50
N ASN A 144 -12.70 -1.22 -6.49
CA ASN A 144 -13.97 -0.51 -6.55
C ASN A 144 -14.00 0.48 -7.73
N TYR A 145 -12.94 1.28 -7.85
CA TYR A 145 -12.83 2.23 -8.95
C TYR A 145 -12.80 1.57 -10.34
N VAL A 146 -11.99 0.52 -10.51
CA VAL A 146 -11.91 -0.22 -11.78
C VAL A 146 -13.26 -0.81 -12.16
N HIS A 147 -13.97 -1.38 -11.18
CA HIS A 147 -15.31 -1.94 -11.39
C HIS A 147 -16.29 -0.88 -11.89
N GLU A 148 -16.35 0.27 -11.22
CA GLU A 148 -17.21 1.40 -11.60
C GLU A 148 -16.82 1.97 -12.97
N LEU A 149 -15.52 2.11 -13.24
CA LEU A 149 -15.01 2.62 -14.51
C LEU A 149 -15.43 1.71 -15.66
N ILE A 150 -15.20 0.40 -15.54
CA ILE A 150 -15.57 -0.57 -16.57
C ILE A 150 -17.08 -0.57 -16.79
N ALA A 151 -17.89 -0.53 -15.72
CA ALA A 151 -19.34 -0.45 -15.84
C ALA A 151 -19.82 0.81 -16.59
N LYS A 152 -19.14 1.96 -16.40
CA LYS A 152 -19.41 3.20 -17.14
C LYS A 152 -18.99 3.12 -18.61
N LEU A 153 -17.91 2.40 -18.92
CA LEU A 153 -17.39 2.26 -20.28
C LEU A 153 -18.12 1.18 -21.09
N ASP A 154 -18.79 0.23 -20.42
CA ASP A 154 -19.50 -0.89 -21.05
C ASP A 154 -20.93 -0.50 -21.47
N SER A 155 -21.03 0.49 -22.37
CA SER A 155 -22.34 0.96 -22.85
C SER A 155 -23.11 -0.06 -23.69
N THR A 156 -22.42 -1.05 -24.26
CA THR A 156 -23.00 -2.10 -25.12
C THR A 156 -23.21 -3.42 -24.40
N GLY A 157 -22.70 -3.59 -23.18
CA GLY A 157 -22.73 -4.85 -22.44
C GLY A 157 -21.74 -5.91 -22.93
N GLU A 158 -20.79 -5.54 -23.80
CA GLU A 158 -19.82 -6.48 -24.40
C GLU A 158 -18.61 -6.76 -23.50
N ILE A 159 -18.31 -5.89 -22.53
CA ILE A 159 -17.14 -6.01 -21.66
C ILE A 159 -17.45 -6.91 -20.46
N LYS A 160 -18.60 -6.74 -19.82
CA LYS A 160 -19.00 -7.44 -18.61
C LYS A 160 -18.85 -8.97 -18.67
N PRO A 161 -19.25 -9.67 -19.75
CA PRO A 161 -19.12 -11.14 -19.84
C PRO A 161 -17.67 -11.65 -19.84
N LYS A 162 -16.69 -10.77 -20.09
CA LYS A 162 -15.26 -11.09 -20.21
C LYS A 162 -14.51 -10.93 -18.88
N ILE A 163 -15.19 -10.39 -17.86
CA ILE A 163 -14.58 -10.08 -16.57
C ILE A 163 -14.44 -11.34 -15.72
N LYS A 164 -13.25 -11.54 -15.18
CA LYS A 164 -12.97 -12.50 -14.12
C LYS A 164 -12.47 -11.75 -12.89
N LEU A 165 -13.18 -11.87 -11.78
CA LEU A 165 -12.81 -11.28 -10.51
C LEU A 165 -11.86 -12.21 -9.75
N ALA A 166 -10.79 -11.64 -9.20
CA ALA A 166 -9.83 -12.36 -8.40
C ALA A 166 -10.07 -12.10 -6.91
N SER A 167 -10.11 -13.16 -6.10
CA SER A 167 -10.41 -13.10 -4.66
C SER A 167 -9.30 -12.49 -3.80
N GLU A 168 -8.08 -12.36 -4.34
CA GLU A 168 -6.93 -11.74 -3.69
C GLU A 168 -5.87 -11.34 -4.74
N TYR A 169 -4.92 -10.48 -4.35
CA TYR A 169 -3.85 -10.04 -5.26
C TYR A 169 -3.05 -11.20 -5.85
N ARG A 170 -2.63 -12.16 -5.02
CA ARG A 170 -1.85 -13.31 -5.51
C ARG A 170 -2.61 -14.14 -6.53
N SER A 171 -3.94 -14.20 -6.45
CA SER A 171 -4.76 -14.90 -7.44
C SER A 171 -4.76 -14.17 -8.79
N ILE A 172 -4.73 -12.81 -8.81
CA ILE A 172 -4.57 -12.05 -10.06
C ILE A 172 -3.23 -12.39 -10.71
N ALA A 173 -2.13 -12.24 -9.97
CA ALA A 173 -0.79 -12.49 -10.50
C ALA A 173 -0.64 -13.91 -11.02
N ASN A 174 -1.15 -14.91 -10.30
CA ASN A 174 -1.12 -16.30 -10.73
C ASN A 174 -2.01 -16.55 -11.95
N THR A 175 -3.21 -15.96 -11.99
CA THR A 175 -4.14 -16.09 -13.13
C THR A 175 -3.51 -15.51 -14.41
N VAL A 176 -2.93 -14.32 -14.32
CA VAL A 176 -2.26 -13.68 -15.46
C VAL A 176 -1.01 -14.45 -15.88
N ALA A 177 -0.17 -14.87 -14.93
CA ALA A 177 1.04 -15.64 -15.20
C ALA A 177 0.76 -17.02 -15.84
N ALA A 178 -0.37 -17.64 -15.53
CA ALA A 178 -0.81 -18.89 -16.15
C ALA A 178 -1.19 -18.72 -17.63
N GLY A 179 -1.46 -17.49 -18.07
CA GLY A 179 -1.82 -17.16 -19.45
C GLY A 179 -3.33 -17.18 -19.72
N GLY A 180 -3.71 -16.79 -20.95
CA GLY A 180 -5.11 -16.70 -21.36
C GLY A 180 -5.86 -15.50 -20.76
N VAL A 181 -5.14 -14.46 -20.32
CA VAL A 181 -5.66 -13.16 -19.90
C VAL A 181 -5.12 -12.11 -20.87
N ASP A 182 -6.01 -11.42 -21.55
CA ASP A 182 -5.59 -10.40 -22.53
C ASP A 182 -5.27 -9.07 -21.87
N LEU A 183 -5.93 -8.77 -20.75
CA LEU A 183 -5.79 -7.52 -20.03
C LEU A 183 -6.13 -7.70 -18.56
N ALA A 184 -5.26 -7.20 -17.70
CA ALA A 184 -5.53 -7.13 -16.27
C ALA A 184 -5.30 -5.72 -15.74
N LEU A 185 -6.04 -5.35 -14.68
CA LEU A 185 -5.97 -4.03 -14.06
C LEU A 185 -5.72 -4.18 -12.56
N ASN A 186 -4.74 -3.44 -12.06
CA ASN A 186 -4.48 -3.35 -10.62
C ASN A 186 -3.62 -2.12 -10.32
N GLN A 187 -3.32 -1.90 -9.04
CA GLN A 187 -2.36 -0.87 -8.64
C GLN A 187 -0.96 -1.18 -9.20
N ILE A 188 -0.30 -0.17 -9.72
CA ILE A 188 1.03 -0.31 -10.36
C ILE A 188 2.03 -0.97 -9.42
N ALA A 189 2.00 -0.62 -8.12
CA ALA A 189 2.91 -1.19 -7.12
C ALA A 189 2.77 -2.71 -6.96
N GLU A 190 1.59 -3.25 -7.18
CA GLU A 190 1.35 -4.70 -7.14
C GLU A 190 1.85 -5.39 -8.41
N ILE A 191 1.73 -4.70 -9.55
CA ILE A 191 2.17 -5.23 -10.85
C ILE A 191 3.70 -5.35 -10.89
N VAL A 192 4.40 -4.28 -10.57
CA VAL A 192 5.88 -4.23 -10.64
C VAL A 192 6.57 -5.12 -9.60
N ALA A 193 5.81 -5.61 -8.63
CA ALA A 193 6.30 -6.53 -7.60
C ALA A 193 6.51 -7.97 -8.10
N ASP A 194 5.88 -8.36 -9.20
CA ASP A 194 5.94 -9.72 -9.75
C ASP A 194 6.63 -9.75 -11.12
N ALA A 195 7.79 -10.39 -11.19
CA ALA A 195 8.60 -10.47 -12.41
C ALA A 195 7.93 -11.25 -13.56
N ARG A 196 6.87 -12.01 -13.29
CA ARG A 196 6.10 -12.74 -14.30
C ARG A 196 5.13 -11.84 -15.06
N LEU A 197 4.87 -10.64 -14.52
CA LEU A 197 3.96 -9.65 -15.07
C LEU A 197 4.73 -8.55 -15.79
N GLU A 198 4.05 -7.86 -16.69
CA GLU A 198 4.59 -6.72 -17.39
C GLU A 198 3.58 -5.58 -17.42
N LEU A 199 3.99 -4.43 -16.90
CA LEU A 199 3.19 -3.20 -16.97
C LEU A 199 3.11 -2.75 -18.43
N VAL A 200 1.90 -2.62 -18.96
CA VAL A 200 1.64 -2.03 -20.27
C VAL A 200 1.71 -0.50 -20.17
N GLY A 201 1.06 0.05 -19.15
CA GLY A 201 1.05 1.47 -18.86
C GLY A 201 0.06 1.82 -17.74
N PRO A 202 0.11 3.06 -17.23
CA PRO A 202 -0.94 3.59 -16.37
C PRO A 202 -2.26 3.69 -17.14
N LEU A 203 -3.39 3.78 -16.45
CA LEU A 203 -4.63 4.19 -17.10
C LEU A 203 -4.45 5.57 -17.72
N PRO A 204 -4.95 5.80 -18.96
CA PRO A 204 -4.85 7.11 -19.60
C PRO A 204 -5.79 8.12 -18.95
N GLU A 205 -5.47 9.41 -19.10
CA GLU A 205 -6.41 10.46 -18.76
C GLU A 205 -7.66 10.39 -19.69
N PRO A 206 -8.88 10.63 -19.17
CA PRO A 206 -9.21 11.09 -17.80
C PRO A 206 -9.50 9.93 -16.81
N PHE A 207 -9.06 8.69 -17.11
CA PHE A 207 -9.39 7.50 -16.34
C PHE A 207 -8.38 7.16 -15.25
N GLN A 208 -7.23 7.87 -15.19
CA GLN A 208 -6.28 7.61 -14.12
C GLN A 208 -6.84 8.00 -12.76
N ARG A 209 -6.69 7.13 -11.80
CA ARG A 209 -7.05 7.34 -10.41
C ARG A 209 -5.93 6.92 -9.48
N TYR A 210 -5.63 7.77 -8.52
CA TYR A 210 -4.63 7.50 -7.50
C TYR A 210 -5.29 7.10 -6.19
N THR A 211 -4.74 6.07 -5.55
CA THR A 211 -5.03 5.75 -4.16
C THR A 211 -3.93 6.35 -3.29
N ASN A 212 -4.29 7.27 -2.40
CA ASN A 212 -3.39 7.75 -1.36
C ASN A 212 -3.35 6.71 -0.23
N TYR A 213 -2.16 6.25 0.12
CA TYR A 213 -1.92 5.39 1.27
C TYR A 213 -1.52 6.22 2.47
N ALA A 214 -2.15 5.93 3.60
CA ALA A 214 -1.85 6.57 4.87
C ALA A 214 -1.42 5.52 5.90
N ALA A 215 -0.50 5.91 6.77
CA ALA A 215 -0.12 5.20 7.97
C ALA A 215 -0.71 5.90 9.18
N GLY A 216 -1.18 5.14 10.15
CA GLY A 216 -1.71 5.66 11.42
C GLY A 216 -1.36 4.76 12.58
N VAL A 217 -1.17 5.34 13.76
CA VAL A 217 -0.96 4.59 15.00
C VAL A 217 -2.30 4.11 15.55
N ILE A 218 -2.43 2.83 15.84
CA ILE A 218 -3.64 2.26 16.45
C ILE A 218 -3.78 2.82 17.86
N ALA A 219 -4.98 3.31 18.23
CA ALA A 219 -5.21 4.03 19.49
C ALA A 219 -4.87 3.20 20.73
N THR A 220 -5.09 1.88 20.67
CA THR A 220 -4.81 0.93 21.76
C THR A 220 -3.37 0.42 21.81
N SER A 221 -2.50 0.87 20.86
CA SER A 221 -1.10 0.44 20.82
C SER A 221 -0.35 0.77 22.11
N ALA A 222 0.36 -0.20 22.67
CA ALA A 222 1.31 -0.02 23.75
C ALA A 222 2.65 0.58 23.28
N ASN A 223 2.93 0.54 21.97
CA ASN A 223 4.19 0.94 21.36
C ASN A 223 4.08 2.29 20.61
N GLN A 224 3.34 3.26 21.17
CA GLN A 224 3.04 4.56 20.54
C GLN A 224 4.28 5.31 20.02
N GLY A 225 5.37 5.31 20.80
CA GLY A 225 6.63 5.98 20.42
C GLY A 225 7.28 5.35 19.19
N ALA A 226 7.53 4.04 19.27
CA ALA A 226 8.13 3.26 18.17
C ALA A 226 7.25 3.27 16.91
N SER A 227 5.93 3.26 17.07
CA SER A 227 4.98 3.37 15.96
C SER A 227 5.09 4.70 15.22
N LYS A 228 5.21 5.81 15.95
CA LYS A 228 5.44 7.15 15.37
C LYS A 228 6.79 7.23 14.68
N GLU A 229 7.83 6.61 15.25
CA GLU A 229 9.15 6.53 14.65
C GLU A 229 9.11 5.77 13.33
N PHE A 230 8.40 4.62 13.26
CA PHE A 230 8.21 3.88 12.02
C PHE A 230 7.48 4.72 10.95
N ILE A 231 6.41 5.41 11.32
CA ILE A 231 5.70 6.30 10.39
C ILE A 231 6.60 7.45 9.92
N GLY A 232 7.40 8.04 10.82
CA GLY A 232 8.38 9.08 10.48
C GLY A 232 9.46 8.57 9.51
N PHE A 233 9.92 7.33 9.72
CA PHE A 233 10.87 6.69 8.79
C PHE A 233 10.30 6.58 7.37
N MET A 234 9.00 6.29 7.21
CA MET A 234 8.34 6.21 5.89
C MET A 234 8.39 7.53 5.11
N ALA A 235 8.56 8.67 5.78
CA ALA A 235 8.70 9.98 5.16
C ALA A 235 10.15 10.35 4.80
N THR A 236 11.14 9.50 5.10
CA THR A 236 12.54 9.78 4.78
C THR A 236 12.84 9.66 3.29
N PRO A 237 13.86 10.37 2.77
CA PRO A 237 14.31 10.22 1.38
C PRO A 237 14.68 8.78 1.00
N ALA A 238 15.25 8.02 1.94
CA ALA A 238 15.61 6.62 1.73
C ALA A 238 14.35 5.74 1.53
N ALA A 239 13.34 5.89 2.37
CA ALA A 239 12.06 5.20 2.23
C ALA A 239 11.34 5.62 0.93
N ALA A 240 11.36 6.91 0.61
CA ALA A 240 10.80 7.43 -0.65
C ALA A 240 11.46 6.79 -1.89
N ALA A 241 12.78 6.61 -1.88
CA ALA A 241 13.49 5.94 -2.96
C ALA A 241 13.06 4.46 -3.13
N ILE A 242 12.87 3.74 -2.02
CA ILE A 242 12.35 2.36 -2.04
C ILE A 242 10.93 2.35 -2.63
N MET A 243 10.05 3.23 -2.17
CA MET A 243 8.67 3.29 -2.64
C MET A 243 8.57 3.59 -4.13
N ARG A 244 9.40 4.54 -4.66
CA ARG A 244 9.43 4.84 -6.11
C ARG A 244 9.81 3.60 -6.93
N ARG A 245 10.83 2.85 -6.51
CA ARG A 245 11.22 1.60 -7.20
C ARG A 245 10.11 0.55 -7.20
N ARG A 246 9.19 0.64 -6.26
CA ARG A 246 8.03 -0.25 -6.12
C ARG A 246 6.74 0.31 -6.71
N GLY A 247 6.84 1.34 -7.57
CA GLY A 247 5.70 1.88 -8.31
C GLY A 247 4.80 2.84 -7.54
N PHE A 248 5.24 3.29 -6.37
CA PHE A 248 4.58 4.37 -5.63
C PHE A 248 5.17 5.73 -6.00
N GLU A 249 4.35 6.76 -5.83
CA GLU A 249 4.75 8.16 -5.81
C GLU A 249 4.70 8.62 -4.35
N PRO A 250 5.85 8.72 -3.64
CA PRO A 250 5.88 9.23 -2.27
C PRO A 250 5.56 10.72 -2.23
N ASN A 251 5.06 11.18 -1.08
CA ASN A 251 4.81 12.60 -0.83
C ASN A 251 6.09 13.41 -0.77
#